data_277da86b6f1bbe88ddbfe4faea4f33cc
#
_entry.id   277da86b6f1bbe88ddbfe4faea4f33cc
#
_cell.length_a   1.000
_cell.length_b   1.000
_cell.length_c   1.000
_cell.angle_alpha   90.00
_cell.angle_beta   90.00
_cell.angle_gamma   90.00
#
_symmetry.space_group_name_H-M   'P 1'
#
loop_
_entity.id
_entity.type
_entity.pdbx_description
1 polymer ?
#
loop_
_entity_poly.entity_id
_entity_poly.type
_entity_poly.pdbx_seq_one_letter_code
_entity_poly.pdbx_strand_id
1 'polypeptide(L)'
;MDKYSVKLMSRALRDLDGIYDYIAHTLLEPGTALNLVGRIEDAILSLERMPYRCPERRRGAYANRGYRQLFVENYTAVFRIDEAKKTVIVVTVRYSQSEF
;
A
#
# COMPACT_ATOMS: atom_id res chain seq x y z
N MET A 1 19.72 -11.88 7.76
CA MET A 1 18.32 -11.70 7.42
C MET A 1 18.18 -10.72 6.29
N ASP A 2 17.38 -11.08 5.31
CA ASP A 2 17.19 -10.23 4.15
C ASP A 2 16.39 -8.99 4.52
N LYS A 3 16.88 -7.86 4.09
CA LYS A 3 16.20 -6.60 4.24
C LYS A 3 15.97 -6.02 2.84
N TYR A 4 14.73 -5.64 2.57
CA TYR A 4 14.35 -5.10 1.27
C TYR A 4 14.25 -3.59 1.35
N SER A 5 14.55 -2.93 0.24
CA SER A 5 14.21 -1.52 0.10
C SER A 5 12.73 -1.42 -0.26
N VAL A 6 12.05 -0.39 0.21
CA VAL A 6 10.64 -0.17 -0.10
C VAL A 6 10.52 1.10 -0.92
N LYS A 7 9.91 0.98 -2.09
CA LYS A 7 9.68 2.11 -3.01
C LYS A 7 8.19 2.25 -3.26
N LEU A 8 7.72 3.48 -3.39
CA LEU A 8 6.35 3.75 -3.80
C LEU A 8 6.37 4.38 -5.18
N MET A 9 5.57 3.82 -6.09
CA MET A 9 5.38 4.44 -7.41
C MET A 9 4.60 5.74 -7.26
N SER A 10 4.72 6.60 -8.26
CA SER A 10 4.01 7.89 -8.25
C SER A 10 2.52 7.74 -8.01
N ARG A 11 1.90 6.71 -8.57
CA ARG A 11 0.49 6.44 -8.37
C ARG A 11 0.18 6.17 -6.90
N ALA A 12 1.01 5.37 -6.23
CA ALA A 12 0.79 5.06 -4.82
C ALA A 12 0.91 6.31 -3.96
N LEU A 13 1.86 7.18 -4.28
CA LEU A 13 2.00 8.45 -3.57
C LEU A 13 0.76 9.32 -3.76
N ARG A 14 0.27 9.41 -5.00
CA ARG A 14 -0.96 10.17 -5.26
C ARG A 14 -2.17 9.56 -4.57
N ASP A 15 -2.22 8.23 -4.48
CA ASP A 15 -3.30 7.55 -3.78
C ASP A 15 -3.31 7.94 -2.30
N LEU A 16 -2.14 7.96 -1.66
CA LEU A 16 -2.05 8.38 -0.26
C LEU A 16 -2.46 9.83 -0.06
N ASP A 17 -2.02 10.72 -0.95
CA ASP A 17 -2.44 12.12 -0.91
C ASP A 17 -3.96 12.25 -1.05
N GLY A 18 -4.55 11.46 -1.96
CA GLY A 18 -6.00 11.45 -2.16
C GLY A 18 -6.76 10.96 -0.94
N ILE A 19 -6.25 9.93 -0.27
CA ILE A 19 -6.86 9.43 0.96
C ILE A 19 -6.81 10.51 2.04
N TYR A 20 -5.66 11.16 2.20
CA TYR A 20 -5.52 12.24 3.17
C TYR A 20 -6.51 13.37 2.86
N ASP A 21 -6.53 13.84 1.61
CA ASP A 21 -7.37 14.96 1.21
C ASP A 21 -8.85 14.67 1.43
N TYR A 22 -9.29 13.47 1.08
CA TYR A 22 -10.69 13.10 1.27
C TYR A 22 -11.10 13.16 2.74
N ILE A 23 -10.30 12.57 3.62
CA ILE A 23 -10.64 12.51 5.04
C ILE A 23 -10.46 13.87 5.69
N ALA A 24 -9.39 14.59 5.37
CA ALA A 24 -9.09 15.87 5.99
C ALA A 24 -10.06 16.96 5.56
N HIS A 25 -10.39 17.03 4.28
CA HIS A 25 -11.13 18.16 3.70
C HIS A 25 -12.59 17.85 3.41
N THR A 26 -12.91 16.63 2.94
CA THR A 26 -14.29 16.26 2.67
C THR A 26 -15.01 15.82 3.94
N LEU A 27 -14.36 15.01 4.77
CA LEU A 27 -14.94 14.56 6.04
C LEU A 27 -14.60 15.49 7.19
N LEU A 28 -13.77 16.52 6.95
CA LEU A 28 -13.35 17.52 7.94
C LEU A 28 -12.70 16.90 9.18
N GLU A 29 -11.87 15.89 8.96
CA GLU A 29 -11.20 15.14 10.02
C GLU A 29 -9.69 15.10 9.79
N PRO A 30 -8.97 16.25 9.85
CA PRO A 30 -7.55 16.26 9.54
C PRO A 30 -6.68 15.41 10.48
N GLY A 31 -7.03 15.36 11.76
CA GLY A 31 -6.30 14.51 12.71
C GLY A 31 -6.45 13.04 12.39
N THR A 32 -7.66 12.61 12.03
CA THR A 32 -7.93 11.25 11.62
C THR A 32 -7.19 10.92 10.33
N ALA A 33 -7.17 11.85 9.38
CA ALA A 33 -6.47 11.68 8.11
C ALA A 33 -4.97 11.45 8.34
N LEU A 34 -4.35 12.27 9.18
CA LEU A 34 -2.94 12.17 9.47
C LEU A 34 -2.60 10.84 10.14
N ASN A 35 -3.41 10.42 11.11
CA ASN A 35 -3.19 9.16 11.82
C ASN A 35 -3.34 7.96 10.89
N LEU A 36 -4.37 7.96 10.04
CA LEU A 36 -4.61 6.85 9.14
C LEU A 36 -3.50 6.71 8.10
N VAL A 37 -3.14 7.82 7.45
CA VAL A 37 -2.06 7.79 6.44
C VAL A 37 -0.76 7.37 7.10
N GLY A 38 -0.47 7.83 8.31
CA GLY A 38 0.69 7.41 9.07
C GLY A 38 0.73 5.91 9.31
N ARG A 39 -0.42 5.31 9.66
CA ARG A 39 -0.50 3.85 9.87
C ARG A 39 -0.31 3.08 8.58
N ILE A 40 -0.84 3.60 7.47
CA ILE A 40 -0.64 2.97 6.16
C ILE A 40 0.84 3.02 5.78
N GLU A 41 1.48 4.17 5.96
CA GLU A 41 2.91 4.33 5.67
C GLU A 41 3.76 3.40 6.51
N ASP A 42 3.49 3.31 7.81
CA ASP A 42 4.24 2.42 8.70
C ASP A 42 4.09 0.96 8.28
N ALA A 43 2.89 0.56 7.91
CA ALA A 43 2.65 -0.81 7.45
C ALA A 43 3.39 -1.09 6.14
N ILE A 44 3.41 -0.14 5.22
CA ILE A 44 4.15 -0.26 3.96
C ILE A 44 5.65 -0.40 4.25
N LEU A 45 6.19 0.43 5.14
CA LEU A 45 7.61 0.36 5.49
C LEU A 45 7.97 -0.96 6.17
N SER A 46 7.03 -1.59 6.84
CA SER A 46 7.27 -2.91 7.46
C SER A 46 7.57 -3.98 6.42
N LEU A 47 7.26 -3.73 5.14
CA LEU A 47 7.57 -4.68 4.06
C LEU A 47 9.06 -4.80 3.79
N GLU A 48 9.90 -3.99 4.42
CA GLU A 48 11.35 -4.18 4.34
C GLU A 48 11.76 -5.54 4.91
N ARG A 49 10.91 -6.16 5.71
CA ARG A 49 11.16 -7.46 6.30
C ARG A 49 10.06 -8.44 5.92
N MET A 50 10.46 -9.59 5.40
CA MET A 50 9.55 -10.70 5.09
C MET A 50 8.33 -10.28 4.26
N PRO A 51 8.53 -9.60 3.12
CA PRO A 51 7.39 -9.17 2.31
C PRO A 51 6.60 -10.33 1.71
N TYR A 52 7.21 -11.51 1.64
CA TYR A 52 6.52 -12.71 1.14
C TYR A 52 5.47 -13.25 2.10
N ARG A 53 5.36 -12.69 3.31
CA ARG A 53 4.29 -13.06 4.24
C ARG A 53 2.92 -12.62 3.75
N CYS A 54 2.87 -11.65 2.84
CA CYS A 54 1.62 -11.14 2.30
C CYS A 54 1.12 -12.04 1.17
N PRO A 55 -0.19 -12.26 1.07
CA PRO A 55 -0.73 -13.14 0.04
C PRO A 55 -0.65 -12.52 -1.35
N GLU A 56 -0.63 -13.38 -2.35
CA GLU A 56 -0.73 -12.93 -3.74
C GLU A 56 -2.12 -12.39 -4.03
N ARG A 57 -2.17 -11.41 -4.92
CA ARG A 57 -3.44 -10.84 -5.35
C ARG A 57 -4.03 -11.72 -6.46
N ARG A 58 -5.24 -12.21 -6.22
CA ARG A 58 -5.88 -13.18 -7.12
C ARG A 58 -7.16 -12.67 -7.76
N ARG A 59 -7.61 -11.46 -7.40
CA ARG A 59 -8.83 -10.86 -7.93
C ARG A 59 -8.61 -9.42 -8.28
N GLY A 60 -9.33 -8.93 -9.29
CA GLY A 60 -9.31 -7.54 -9.68
C GLY A 60 -8.04 -7.13 -10.39
N ALA A 61 -7.77 -5.84 -10.38
CA ALA A 61 -6.57 -5.29 -11.00
C ALA A 61 -5.32 -5.91 -10.38
N TYR A 62 -4.32 -6.17 -11.20
CA TYR A 62 -3.04 -6.78 -10.83
C TYR A 62 -3.15 -8.26 -10.45
N ALA A 63 -4.32 -8.88 -10.59
CA ALA A 63 -4.51 -10.27 -10.20
C ALA A 63 -3.66 -11.22 -11.04
N ASN A 64 -3.12 -12.26 -10.40
CA ASN A 64 -2.41 -13.36 -11.06
C ASN A 64 -1.20 -12.92 -11.88
N ARG A 65 -0.54 -11.84 -11.47
CA ARG A 65 0.64 -11.31 -12.13
C ARG A 65 1.84 -11.20 -11.20
N GLY A 66 1.82 -11.91 -10.08
CA GLY A 66 2.90 -11.86 -9.10
C GLY A 66 2.82 -10.71 -8.12
N TYR A 67 1.76 -9.91 -8.17
CA TYR A 67 1.54 -8.86 -7.18
C TYR A 67 0.99 -9.44 -5.90
N ARG A 68 1.33 -8.80 -4.79
CA ARG A 68 0.87 -9.17 -3.45
C ARG A 68 0.09 -8.02 -2.85
N GLN A 69 -0.64 -8.29 -1.79
CA GLN A 69 -1.49 -7.29 -1.18
C GLN A 69 -1.30 -7.25 0.33
N LEU A 70 -1.25 -6.03 0.86
CA LEU A 70 -1.16 -5.76 2.28
C LEU A 70 -2.41 -5.01 2.71
N PHE A 71 -3.14 -5.57 3.66
CA PHE A 71 -4.34 -4.91 4.18
C PHE A 71 -3.96 -4.05 5.38
N VAL A 72 -4.37 -2.79 5.36
CA VAL A 72 -4.18 -1.86 6.47
C VAL A 72 -5.54 -1.21 6.72
N GLU A 73 -6.21 -1.60 7.79
CA GLU A 73 -7.56 -1.14 8.09
C GLU A 73 -8.48 -1.41 6.89
N ASN A 74 -9.11 -0.39 6.33
CA ASN A 74 -10.01 -0.55 5.21
C ASN A 74 -9.32 -0.32 3.85
N TYR A 75 -7.99 -0.33 3.83
CA TYR A 75 -7.22 -0.03 2.62
C TYR A 75 -6.36 -1.22 2.22
N THR A 76 -6.07 -1.30 0.93
CA THR A 76 -5.22 -2.36 0.36
C THR A 76 -4.07 -1.70 -0.38
N ALA A 77 -2.84 -2.06 0.01
CA ALA A 77 -1.65 -1.68 -0.73
C ALA A 77 -1.25 -2.86 -1.61
N VAL A 78 -1.12 -2.61 -2.90
CA VAL A 78 -0.69 -3.64 -3.87
C VAL A 78 0.76 -3.40 -4.21
N PHE A 79 1.56 -4.45 -4.13
CA PHE A 79 2.99 -4.34 -4.37
C PHE A 79 3.53 -5.57 -5.08
N ARG A 80 4.71 -5.42 -5.66
CA ARG A 80 5.46 -6.55 -6.19
C ARG A 80 6.85 -6.56 -5.58
N ILE A 81 7.52 -7.69 -5.63
CA ILE A 81 8.84 -7.86 -5.07
C ILE A 81 9.81 -8.12 -6.21
N ASP A 82 10.80 -7.24 -6.34
CA ASP A 82 11.92 -7.45 -7.26
C ASP A 82 13.02 -8.12 -6.46
N GLU A 83 13.08 -9.44 -6.53
CA GLU A 83 14.00 -10.23 -5.72
C GLU A 83 15.45 -9.95 -6.11
N ALA A 84 15.72 -9.76 -7.41
CA ALA A 84 17.07 -9.50 -7.88
C ALA A 84 17.64 -8.22 -7.29
N LYS A 85 16.80 -7.21 -7.11
CA LYS A 85 17.19 -5.91 -6.55
C LYS A 85 16.83 -5.78 -5.08
N LYS A 86 16.25 -6.81 -4.47
CA LYS A 86 15.79 -6.77 -3.08
C LYS A 86 14.97 -5.52 -2.81
N THR A 87 13.98 -5.26 -3.68
CA THR A 87 13.14 -4.07 -3.61
C THR A 87 11.68 -4.44 -3.65
N VAL A 88 10.91 -3.88 -2.73
CA VAL A 88 9.45 -3.95 -2.71
C VAL A 88 8.94 -2.69 -3.39
N ILE A 89 8.09 -2.85 -4.39
CA ILE A 89 7.57 -1.74 -5.18
C ILE A 89 6.06 -1.66 -4.98
N VAL A 90 5.60 -0.65 -4.26
CA VAL A 90 4.18 -0.44 -4.01
C VAL A 90 3.61 0.34 -5.19
N VAL A 91 2.63 -0.24 -5.87
CA VAL A 91 2.09 0.31 -7.11
C VAL A 91 0.83 1.12 -6.90
N THR A 92 0.02 0.78 -5.90
CA THR A 92 -1.21 1.52 -5.61
C THR A 92 -1.67 1.26 -4.18
N VAL A 93 -2.44 2.20 -3.62
CA VAL A 93 -3.11 2.04 -2.34
C VAL A 93 -4.56 2.46 -2.52
N ARG A 94 -5.50 1.55 -2.25
CA ARG A 94 -6.91 1.83 -2.49
C ARG A 94 -7.77 1.36 -1.35
N TYR A 95 -8.95 1.96 -1.26
CA TYR A 95 -9.98 1.49 -0.34
C TYR A 95 -10.34 0.05 -0.73
N SER A 96 -10.30 -0.86 0.25
CA SER A 96 -10.42 -2.31 -0.03
C SER A 96 -11.74 -2.68 -0.68
N GLN A 97 -12.81 -1.95 -0.39
CA GLN A 97 -14.13 -2.23 -0.95
C GLN A 97 -14.36 -1.57 -2.30
N SER A 98 -13.40 -0.80 -2.79
CA SER A 98 -13.47 -0.31 -4.17
C SER A 98 -13.25 -1.47 -5.12
N GLU A 99 -13.99 -1.47 -6.22
CA GLU A 99 -13.75 -2.48 -7.25
C GLU A 99 -12.53 -2.08 -8.07
N PHE A 100 -11.46 -2.85 -7.93
CA PHE A 100 -10.27 -2.63 -8.75
C PHE A 100 -9.48 -3.91 -8.88
#